data_16f224f469fd1b625bac671f5379ea7e
#
_entry.id   16f224f469fd1b625bac671f5379ea7e
#
_cell.length_a   1.000
_cell.length_b   1.000
_cell.length_c   1.000
_cell.angle_alpha   90.00
_cell.angle_beta   90.00
_cell.angle_gamma   90.00
#
_symmetry.space_group_name_H-M   'P 1'
#
loop_
_entity.id
_entity.type
_entity.pdbx_description
1 polymer ?
#
loop_
_entity_poly.entity_id
_entity_poly.type
_entity_poly.pdbx_seq_one_letter_code
_entity_poly.pdbx_strand_id
1 'polypeptide(L)' 'ELTPQQRETLAAAARILTEIVERVD' A
#
# COMPACT_ATOMS: atom_id res chain seq x y z
N GLU A 1 0.70 17.38 4.19
CA GLU A 1 0.16 16.95 2.92
C GLU A 1 1.15 16.08 2.16
N LEU A 2 0.64 15.15 1.39
CA LEU A 2 1.48 14.20 0.69
C LEU A 2 1.84 14.71 -0.70
N THR A 3 3.09 14.49 -1.08
CA THR A 3 3.50 14.74 -2.45
C THR A 3 2.93 13.64 -3.34
N PRO A 4 2.86 13.87 -4.67
CA PRO A 4 2.41 12.81 -5.57
C PRO A 4 3.25 11.54 -5.45
N GLN A 5 4.56 11.70 -5.21
CA GLN A 5 5.41 10.54 -5.06
C GLN A 5 5.08 9.76 -3.79
N GLN A 6 4.79 10.49 -2.72
CA GLN A 6 4.42 9.83 -1.47
C GLN A 6 3.09 9.09 -1.60
N ARG A 7 2.17 9.63 -2.37
CA ARG A 7 0.92 8.94 -2.64
C ARG A 7 1.16 7.63 -3.38
N GLU A 8 2.04 7.66 -4.34
CA GLU A 8 2.39 6.46 -5.08
C GLU A 8 2.96 5.39 -4.16
N THR A 9 3.85 5.82 -3.28
CA THR A 9 4.47 4.90 -2.34
C THR A 9 3.41 4.29 -1.42
N LEU A 10 2.48 5.10 -0.95
CA LEU A 10 1.42 4.60 -0.10
C LEU A 10 0.51 3.62 -0.83
N ALA A 11 0.21 3.91 -2.09
CA ALA A 11 -0.64 3.03 -2.88
C ALA A 11 0.02 1.67 -3.04
N ALA A 12 1.32 1.65 -3.30
CA ALA A 12 2.06 0.39 -3.42
C ALA A 12 2.06 -0.37 -2.10
N ALA A 13 2.29 0.35 -1.01
CA ALA A 13 2.28 -0.29 0.31
C ALA A 13 0.91 -0.87 0.64
N ALA A 14 -0.14 -0.17 0.25
CA ALA A 14 -1.49 -0.66 0.52
C ALA A 14 -1.76 -1.96 -0.21
N ARG A 15 -1.27 -2.10 -1.43
CA ARG A 15 -1.42 -3.34 -2.17
C ARG A 15 -0.70 -4.49 -1.49
N ILE A 16 0.51 -4.23 -1.04
CA ILE A 16 1.28 -5.26 -0.35
C ILE A 16 0.58 -5.69 0.92
N LEU A 17 0.04 -4.74 1.66
CA LEU A 17 -0.70 -5.06 2.87
C LEU A 17 -1.92 -5.92 2.57
N THR A 18 -2.62 -5.61 1.49
CA THR A 18 -3.77 -6.42 1.09
C THR A 18 -3.36 -7.84 0.78
N GLU A 19 -2.24 -8.02 0.09
CA GLU A 19 -1.74 -9.35 -0.21
C GLU A 19 -1.42 -10.13 1.05
N ILE A 20 -0.83 -9.45 2.03
CA ILE A 20 -0.48 -10.10 3.28
C ILE A 20 -1.74 -10.53 4.01
N VAL A 21 -2.73 -9.66 4.06
CA VAL A 21 -3.98 -9.97 4.74
C VAL A 21 -4.65 -11.17 4.09
N GLU A 22 -4.65 -11.23 2.77
CA GLU A 22 -5.28 -12.34 2.06
C GLU A 22 -4.54 -13.65 2.30
N ARG A 23 -3.26 -13.59 2.51
CA ARG A 23 -2.50 -14.80 2.83
C ARG A 23 -2.81 -15.30 4.24
N VAL A 24 -2.96 -14.37 5.16
CA VAL A 24 -3.25 -14.72 6.54
C VAL A 24 -4.66 -15.25 6.66
N ASP A 25 -5.55 -14.67 5.87
CA ASP A 25 -6.94 -15.08 5.89
C ASP A 25 -7.12 -16.37 5.14
#